data_af4d6623ebf550eb619a9955c15213c5
#
_entry.id   af4d6623ebf550eb619a9955c15213c5
#
_cell.length_a   1.000
_cell.length_b   1.000
_cell.length_c   1.000
_cell.angle_alpha   90.00
_cell.angle_beta   90.00
_cell.angle_gamma   90.00
#
_symmetry.space_group_name_H-M   'P 1'
#
loop_
_entity.id
_entity.type
_entity.pdbx_description
1 polymer ?
#
loop_
_entity_poly.entity_id
_entity_poly.type
_entity_poly.pdbx_seq_one_letter_code
_entity_poly.pdbx_strand_id
1 'polypeptide(L)'
;AICDDDNENMSYMKEKINEAFIKSGYNDEIIYNLFNTGEELVNAHIANKLDIVFMDIELENKSIGFDVARILCRQNKNIAIIYMSNHDHYVTKSFVCRPLGFIRKKYASEDLKMVMDEIKLYLGEEYRTITFNNNTKRVELNVNDIYSVEVFNHQLRIVLKNNKDITIRDQMVKHIEELEENGFIQVRRGIVVNSRYIKNINYDIM
;
A
#
# COMPACT_ATOMS: atom_id res chain seq x y z
N ALA A 1 8.44 -1.39 7.62
CA ALA A 1 9.29 -0.78 8.66
C ALA A 1 8.79 -1.12 10.07
N ILE A 2 9.69 -1.12 11.04
CA ILE A 2 9.38 -1.21 12.47
C ILE A 2 10.08 -0.04 13.16
N CYS A 3 9.35 0.74 13.95
CA CYS A 3 9.89 1.87 14.70
C CYS A 3 9.58 1.68 16.19
N ASP A 4 10.63 1.58 17.00
CA ASP A 4 10.58 1.35 18.45
C ASP A 4 11.92 1.82 19.05
N ASP A 5 11.92 2.60 20.11
CA ASP A 5 13.15 3.10 20.73
C ASP A 5 13.86 2.04 21.60
N ASP A 6 13.17 0.93 21.92
CA ASP A 6 13.72 -0.22 22.62
C ASP A 6 14.12 -1.32 21.62
N ASN A 7 15.41 -1.60 21.52
CA ASN A 7 15.96 -2.60 20.61
C ASN A 7 15.51 -4.04 20.94
N GLU A 8 15.25 -4.37 22.21
CA GLU A 8 14.76 -5.68 22.60
C GLU A 8 13.32 -5.87 22.15
N ASN A 9 12.46 -4.87 22.37
CA ASN A 9 11.10 -4.85 21.87
C ASN A 9 11.06 -4.90 20.34
N MET A 10 11.90 -4.12 19.66
CA MET A 10 11.97 -4.11 18.21
C MET A 10 12.37 -5.48 17.64
N SER A 11 13.36 -6.14 18.25
CA SER A 11 13.80 -7.48 17.84
C SER A 11 12.71 -8.52 18.08
N TYR A 12 12.06 -8.48 19.24
CA TYR A 12 10.92 -9.32 19.59
C TYR A 12 9.76 -9.16 18.60
N MET A 13 9.36 -7.92 18.34
CA MET A 13 8.26 -7.63 17.41
C MET A 13 8.59 -8.05 15.99
N LYS A 14 9.83 -7.83 15.52
CA LYS A 14 10.28 -8.33 14.21
C LYS A 14 10.12 -9.84 14.08
N GLU A 15 10.52 -10.61 15.11
CA GLU A 15 10.35 -12.06 15.12
C GLU A 15 8.87 -12.44 15.04
N LYS A 16 8.01 -11.83 15.86
CA LYS A 16 6.56 -12.11 15.87
C LYS A 16 5.86 -11.75 14.57
N ILE A 17 6.21 -10.61 13.97
CA ILE A 17 5.69 -10.18 12.68
C ILE A 17 6.12 -11.17 11.59
N ASN A 18 7.40 -11.57 11.57
CA ASN A 18 7.90 -12.54 10.61
C ASN A 18 7.20 -13.90 10.73
N GLU A 19 7.04 -14.41 11.97
CA GLU A 19 6.26 -15.63 12.21
C GLU A 19 4.82 -15.52 11.69
N ALA A 20 4.18 -14.36 11.89
CA ALA A 20 2.82 -14.13 11.45
C ALA A 20 2.71 -14.13 9.91
N PHE A 21 3.63 -13.48 9.20
CA PHE A 21 3.70 -13.53 7.74
C PHE A 21 3.87 -14.96 7.22
N ILE A 22 4.82 -15.73 7.78
CA ILE A 22 5.04 -17.13 7.39
C ILE A 22 3.77 -17.97 7.63
N LYS A 23 3.16 -17.88 8.81
CA LYS A 23 1.92 -18.61 9.15
C LYS A 23 0.74 -18.21 8.29
N SER A 24 0.72 -16.99 7.79
CA SER A 24 -0.33 -16.49 6.92
C SER A 24 -0.24 -16.99 5.47
N GLY A 25 0.86 -17.68 5.10
CA GLY A 25 1.11 -18.13 3.74
C GLY A 25 1.54 -17.01 2.78
N TYR A 26 2.02 -15.89 3.30
CA TYR A 26 2.60 -14.83 2.47
C TYR A 26 3.96 -15.29 1.94
N ASN A 27 4.15 -15.25 0.61
CA ASN A 27 5.30 -15.86 -0.06
C ASN A 27 6.26 -14.85 -0.69
N ASP A 28 5.90 -13.54 -0.67
CA ASP A 28 6.78 -12.53 -1.24
C ASP A 28 7.91 -12.16 -0.27
N GLU A 29 9.02 -11.63 -0.81
CA GLU A 29 10.14 -11.18 -0.01
C GLU A 29 9.76 -9.98 0.86
N ILE A 30 10.11 -10.04 2.16
CA ILE A 30 9.85 -8.96 3.11
C ILE A 30 11.18 -8.30 3.48
N ILE A 31 11.28 -7.02 3.17
CA ILE A 31 12.43 -6.20 3.55
C ILE A 31 12.10 -5.44 4.84
N TYR A 32 12.83 -5.73 5.91
CA TYR A 32 12.67 -5.07 7.19
C TYR A 32 13.61 -3.88 7.34
N ASN A 33 13.04 -2.70 7.53
CA ASN A 33 13.78 -1.48 7.91
C ASN A 33 13.45 -1.18 9.39
N LEU A 34 14.48 -1.06 10.22
CA LEU A 34 14.36 -0.86 11.67
C LEU A 34 14.81 0.56 12.04
N PHE A 35 14.02 1.25 12.85
CA PHE A 35 14.26 2.64 13.24
C PHE A 35 14.07 2.80 14.75
N ASN A 36 15.02 3.46 15.40
CA ASN A 36 14.91 3.76 16.82
C ASN A 36 14.23 5.12 17.10
N THR A 37 14.12 5.96 16.06
CA THR A 37 13.49 7.28 16.20
C THR A 37 12.47 7.55 15.09
N GLY A 38 11.47 8.38 15.41
CA GLY A 38 10.50 8.82 14.40
C GLY A 38 11.12 9.68 13.30
N GLU A 39 12.21 10.42 13.59
CA GLU A 39 12.90 11.24 12.62
C GLU A 39 13.61 10.41 11.57
N GLU A 40 14.32 9.34 11.98
CA GLU A 40 14.95 8.39 11.05
C GLU A 40 13.92 7.74 10.13
N LEU A 41 12.80 7.32 10.68
CA LEU A 41 11.71 6.71 9.93
C LEU A 41 11.12 7.68 8.88
N VAL A 42 10.85 8.93 9.25
CA VAL A 42 10.31 9.94 8.33
C VAL A 42 11.31 10.21 7.19
N ASN A 43 12.59 10.37 7.51
CA ASN A 43 13.64 10.61 6.52
C ASN A 43 13.79 9.41 5.56
N ALA A 44 13.72 8.18 6.07
CA ALA A 44 13.77 6.97 5.26
C ALA A 44 12.55 6.85 4.34
N HIS A 45 11.34 7.22 4.80
CA HIS A 45 10.13 7.20 3.97
C HIS A 45 10.18 8.20 2.81
N ILE A 46 10.82 9.36 3.00
CA ILE A 46 11.03 10.34 1.92
C ILE A 46 11.96 9.77 0.85
N ALA A 47 13.02 9.07 1.27
CA ALA A 47 14.02 8.49 0.36
C ALA A 47 13.50 7.22 -0.36
N ASN A 48 12.83 6.34 0.39
CA ASN A 48 12.33 5.06 -0.07
C ASN A 48 10.89 4.88 0.43
N LYS A 49 9.96 4.64 -0.46
CA LYS A 49 8.58 4.38 -0.05
C LYS A 49 8.52 3.15 0.85
N LEU A 50 7.95 3.33 2.03
CA LEU A 50 7.62 2.25 2.95
C LEU A 50 6.15 1.86 2.72
N ASP A 51 5.87 0.56 2.66
CA ASP A 51 4.51 0.06 2.43
C ASP A 51 3.74 -0.02 3.75
N ILE A 52 4.35 -0.64 4.76
CA ILE A 52 3.76 -0.88 6.07
C ILE A 52 4.70 -0.39 7.16
N VAL A 53 4.16 0.30 8.15
CA VAL A 53 4.89 0.76 9.34
C VAL A 53 4.24 0.22 10.60
N PHE A 54 4.98 -0.61 11.32
CA PHE A 54 4.69 -0.98 12.69
C PHE A 54 5.31 0.07 13.60
N MET A 55 4.46 0.87 14.23
CA MET A 55 4.83 2.09 14.95
C MET A 55 4.59 1.92 16.44
N ASP A 56 5.65 1.99 17.25
CA ASP A 56 5.44 2.19 18.68
C ASP A 56 4.83 3.57 18.95
N ILE A 57 3.84 3.60 19.84
CA ILE A 57 3.19 4.84 20.25
C ILE A 57 4.10 5.64 21.18
N GLU A 58 4.82 4.96 22.04
CA GLU A 58 5.67 5.57 23.07
C GLU A 58 7.13 5.56 22.63
N LEU A 59 7.52 6.48 21.78
CA LEU A 59 8.92 6.71 21.46
C LEU A 59 9.50 7.73 22.44
N GLU A 60 10.73 7.48 22.91
CA GLU A 60 11.45 8.37 23.86
C GLU A 60 10.61 8.69 25.13
N ASN A 61 9.85 7.72 25.64
CA ASN A 61 8.93 7.88 26.77
C ASN A 61 7.85 8.96 26.58
N LYS A 62 7.47 9.26 25.35
CA LYS A 62 6.43 10.20 24.96
C LYS A 62 5.52 9.59 23.91
N SER A 63 4.26 10.02 23.84
CA SER A 63 3.29 9.56 22.83
C SER A 63 3.58 10.17 21.43
N ILE A 64 4.84 10.13 20.97
CA ILE A 64 5.29 10.77 19.73
C ILE A 64 4.85 9.95 18.50
N GLY A 65 4.63 8.64 18.62
CA GLY A 65 4.26 7.77 17.51
C GLY A 65 3.05 8.25 16.72
N PHE A 66 2.05 8.86 17.37
CA PHE A 66 0.90 9.45 16.66
C PHE A 66 1.28 10.64 15.78
N ASP A 67 2.21 11.49 16.22
CA ASP A 67 2.63 12.66 15.46
C ASP A 67 3.50 12.25 14.28
N VAL A 68 4.38 11.28 14.47
CA VAL A 68 5.17 10.67 13.38
C VAL A 68 4.24 10.05 12.34
N ALA A 69 3.25 9.27 12.75
CA ALA A 69 2.27 8.68 11.83
C ALA A 69 1.50 9.73 11.03
N ARG A 70 1.13 10.87 11.65
CA ARG A 70 0.48 12.00 10.94
C ARG A 70 1.38 12.57 9.83
N ILE A 71 2.68 12.68 10.08
CA ILE A 71 3.64 13.16 9.07
C ILE A 71 3.68 12.18 7.90
N LEU A 72 3.84 10.88 8.18
CA LEU A 72 3.88 9.83 7.16
C LEU A 72 2.60 9.80 6.31
N CYS A 73 1.43 9.84 6.95
CA CYS A 73 0.13 9.84 6.26
C CYS A 73 -0.11 11.09 5.39
N ARG A 74 0.50 12.24 5.73
CA ARG A 74 0.44 13.44 4.89
C ARG A 74 1.32 13.32 3.64
N GLN A 75 2.45 12.64 3.76
CA GLN A 75 3.38 12.41 2.66
C GLN A 75 2.89 11.30 1.72
N ASN A 76 2.33 10.23 2.28
CA ASN A 76 1.76 9.11 1.53
C ASN A 76 0.43 8.67 2.15
N LYS A 77 -0.68 8.95 1.46
CA LYS A 77 -2.02 8.56 1.93
C LYS A 77 -2.27 7.05 1.93
N ASN A 78 -1.44 6.32 1.20
CA ASN A 78 -1.57 4.87 1.04
C ASN A 78 -0.65 4.08 1.98
N ILE A 79 0.11 4.73 2.87
CA ILE A 79 0.94 4.02 3.83
C ILE A 79 0.06 3.31 4.87
N ALA A 80 0.32 2.03 5.10
CA ALA A 80 -0.35 1.30 6.17
C ALA A 80 0.37 1.54 7.50
N ILE A 81 -0.36 2.07 8.48
CA ILE A 81 0.14 2.24 9.84
C ILE A 81 -0.48 1.19 10.75
N ILE A 82 0.34 0.48 11.50
CA ILE A 82 -0.07 -0.45 12.54
C ILE A 82 0.59 0.01 13.82
N TYR A 83 -0.22 0.45 14.79
CA TYR A 83 0.31 0.87 16.07
C TYR A 83 0.66 -0.32 16.96
N MET A 84 1.73 -0.17 17.74
CA MET A 84 2.15 -1.10 18.77
C MET A 84 2.23 -0.38 20.11
N SER A 85 1.80 -1.01 21.20
CA SER A 85 1.97 -0.44 22.55
C SER A 85 1.83 -1.51 23.62
N ASN A 86 2.44 -1.24 24.78
CA ASN A 86 2.21 -1.99 26.02
C ASN A 86 0.93 -1.54 26.75
N HIS A 87 0.31 -0.42 26.34
CA HIS A 87 -0.78 0.24 27.03
C HIS A 87 -2.09 0.23 26.23
N ASP A 88 -3.09 -0.50 26.73
CA ASP A 88 -4.40 -0.67 26.07
C ASP A 88 -5.19 0.63 25.94
N HIS A 89 -4.94 1.65 26.80
CA HIS A 89 -5.65 2.93 26.75
C HIS A 89 -5.38 3.77 25.49
N TYR A 90 -4.34 3.43 24.74
CA TYR A 90 -4.07 4.08 23.46
C TYR A 90 -4.96 3.61 22.31
N VAL A 91 -5.65 2.48 22.43
CA VAL A 91 -6.54 1.94 21.39
C VAL A 91 -7.56 3.00 20.94
N THR A 92 -8.20 3.72 21.90
CA THR A 92 -9.19 4.75 21.56
C THR A 92 -8.59 5.99 20.89
N LYS A 93 -7.30 6.25 21.10
CA LYS A 93 -6.57 7.37 20.49
C LYS A 93 -5.90 7.01 19.16
N SER A 94 -5.80 5.71 18.86
CA SER A 94 -5.07 5.21 17.69
C SER A 94 -5.77 5.45 16.36
N PHE A 95 -7.05 5.84 16.33
CA PHE A 95 -7.78 6.11 15.08
C PHE A 95 -7.23 7.28 14.24
N VAL A 96 -6.16 7.90 14.70
CA VAL A 96 -5.38 8.88 13.93
C VAL A 96 -4.74 8.18 12.73
N CYS A 97 -4.88 8.77 11.53
CA CYS A 97 -4.36 8.25 10.27
C CYS A 97 -5.03 6.97 9.75
N ARG A 98 -6.20 6.59 10.28
CA ARG A 98 -6.90 5.37 9.86
C ARG A 98 -5.96 4.17 9.88
N PRO A 99 -5.43 3.78 11.06
CA PRO A 99 -4.49 2.68 11.14
C PRO A 99 -5.10 1.39 10.62
N LEU A 100 -4.29 0.58 10.00
CA LEU A 100 -4.67 -0.75 9.54
C LEU A 100 -4.92 -1.69 10.72
N GLY A 101 -4.25 -1.44 11.85
CA GLY A 101 -4.41 -2.24 13.05
C GLY A 101 -3.72 -1.65 14.28
N PHE A 102 -3.95 -2.33 15.40
CA PHE A 102 -3.33 -2.06 16.69
C PHE A 102 -2.87 -3.38 17.31
N ILE A 103 -1.64 -3.40 17.80
CA ILE A 103 -1.02 -4.57 18.44
C ILE A 103 -0.64 -4.22 19.87
N ARG A 104 -1.20 -4.94 20.82
CA ARG A 104 -0.74 -4.92 22.19
C ARG A 104 0.50 -5.80 22.29
N LYS A 105 1.68 -5.22 22.57
CA LYS A 105 2.97 -5.94 22.54
C LYS A 105 2.94 -7.22 23.37
N LYS A 106 2.30 -7.21 24.54
CA LYS A 106 2.13 -8.39 25.41
C LYS A 106 1.23 -9.51 24.82
N TYR A 107 0.38 -9.18 23.85
CA TYR A 107 -0.51 -10.11 23.15
C TYR A 107 -0.20 -10.17 21.65
N ALA A 108 1.04 -9.86 21.26
CA ALA A 108 1.45 -9.71 19.87
C ALA A 108 1.05 -10.89 18.99
N SER A 109 1.20 -12.13 19.43
CA SER A 109 0.85 -13.31 18.64
C SER A 109 -0.64 -13.48 18.37
N GLU A 110 -1.50 -12.96 19.26
CA GLU A 110 -2.96 -13.00 19.11
C GLU A 110 -3.43 -11.85 18.20
N ASP A 111 -2.98 -10.63 18.49
CA ASP A 111 -3.39 -9.44 17.76
C ASP A 111 -2.87 -9.47 16.33
N LEU A 112 -1.65 -9.99 16.10
CA LEU A 112 -1.10 -10.18 14.76
C LEU A 112 -1.95 -11.09 13.88
N LYS A 113 -2.63 -12.12 14.42
CA LYS A 113 -3.53 -12.96 13.61
C LYS A 113 -4.64 -12.15 12.97
N MET A 114 -5.23 -11.22 13.74
CA MET A 114 -6.32 -10.35 13.24
C MET A 114 -5.78 -9.31 12.26
N VAL A 115 -4.66 -8.70 12.60
CA VAL A 115 -4.02 -7.67 11.75
C VAL A 115 -3.49 -8.25 10.45
N MET A 116 -3.07 -9.52 10.42
CA MET A 116 -2.59 -10.16 9.19
C MET A 116 -3.65 -10.29 8.09
N ASP A 117 -4.92 -10.46 8.44
CA ASP A 117 -5.97 -10.51 7.43
C ASP A 117 -6.16 -9.12 6.78
N GLU A 118 -6.08 -8.06 7.56
CA GLU A 118 -6.11 -6.68 7.05
C GLU A 118 -4.87 -6.34 6.22
N ILE A 119 -3.67 -6.80 6.65
CA ILE A 119 -2.43 -6.65 5.88
C ILE A 119 -2.55 -7.34 4.52
N LYS A 120 -3.07 -8.57 4.47
CA LYS A 120 -3.25 -9.29 3.20
C LYS A 120 -4.22 -8.57 2.27
N LEU A 121 -5.33 -8.06 2.83
CA LEU A 121 -6.29 -7.29 2.06
C LEU A 121 -5.64 -6.02 1.51
N TYR A 122 -4.91 -5.28 2.35
CA TYR A 122 -4.17 -4.09 1.97
C TYR A 122 -3.14 -4.37 0.87
N LEU A 123 -2.29 -5.38 1.06
CA LEU A 123 -1.29 -5.78 0.07
C LEU A 123 -1.95 -6.31 -1.21
N GLY A 124 -3.03 -7.08 -1.09
CA GLY A 124 -3.80 -7.56 -2.22
C GLY A 124 -4.42 -6.44 -3.06
N GLU A 125 -4.87 -5.35 -2.42
CA GLU A 125 -5.35 -4.16 -3.13
C GLU A 125 -4.21 -3.34 -3.76
N GLU A 126 -3.06 -3.24 -3.09
CA GLU A 126 -1.91 -2.47 -3.58
C GLU A 126 -1.18 -3.18 -4.72
N TYR A 127 -1.17 -4.52 -4.71
CA TYR A 127 -0.49 -5.36 -5.71
C TYR A 127 -1.44 -6.00 -6.72
N ARG A 128 -2.66 -5.48 -6.90
CA ARG A 128 -3.50 -5.91 -8.02
C ARG A 128 -2.78 -5.63 -9.33
N THR A 129 -2.53 -6.69 -10.09
CA THR A 129 -1.87 -6.58 -11.39
C THR A 129 -2.83 -6.92 -12.51
N ILE A 130 -2.64 -6.27 -13.65
CA ILE A 130 -3.28 -6.62 -14.91
C ILE A 130 -2.21 -7.10 -15.87
N THR A 131 -2.45 -8.25 -16.48
CA THR A 131 -1.52 -8.82 -17.46
C THR A 131 -2.00 -8.55 -18.87
N PHE A 132 -1.22 -7.77 -19.62
CA PHE A 132 -1.39 -7.58 -21.05
C PHE A 132 -0.45 -8.51 -21.80
N ASN A 133 -0.95 -9.24 -22.79
CA ASN A 133 -0.11 -10.18 -23.50
C ASN A 133 -0.47 -10.32 -24.98
N ASN A 134 0.54 -10.60 -25.76
CA ASN A 134 0.40 -11.12 -27.13
C ASN A 134 1.34 -12.33 -27.29
N ASN A 135 1.40 -12.91 -28.50
CA ASN A 135 2.19 -14.11 -28.76
C ASN A 135 3.71 -13.98 -28.49
N THR A 136 4.22 -12.76 -28.33
CA THR A 136 5.66 -12.47 -28.21
C THR A 136 6.03 -11.67 -26.95
N LYS A 137 5.05 -11.02 -26.30
CA LYS A 137 5.29 -10.12 -25.15
C LYS A 137 4.21 -10.29 -24.10
N ARG A 138 4.63 -10.53 -22.86
CA ARG A 138 3.79 -10.45 -21.65
C ARG A 138 4.27 -9.28 -20.81
N VAL A 139 3.34 -8.45 -20.37
CA VAL A 139 3.59 -7.31 -19.50
C VAL A 139 2.60 -7.37 -18.37
N GLU A 140 3.09 -7.50 -17.16
CA GLU A 140 2.32 -7.46 -15.93
C GLU A 140 2.54 -6.10 -15.27
N LEU A 141 1.47 -5.39 -14.96
CA LEU A 141 1.50 -4.03 -14.45
C LEU A 141 0.61 -3.90 -13.23
N ASN A 142 1.11 -3.22 -12.22
CA ASN A 142 0.30 -2.85 -11.06
C ASN A 142 -0.81 -1.87 -11.50
N VAL A 143 -2.05 -2.15 -11.10
CA VAL A 143 -3.22 -1.31 -11.37
C VAL A 143 -3.00 0.13 -10.94
N ASN A 144 -2.32 0.33 -9.80
CA ASN A 144 -2.04 1.65 -9.24
C ASN A 144 -0.98 2.44 -10.04
N ASP A 145 -0.27 1.80 -10.96
CA ASP A 145 0.70 2.48 -11.83
C ASP A 145 0.10 2.89 -13.19
N ILE A 146 -1.11 2.43 -13.50
CA ILE A 146 -1.77 2.69 -14.78
C ILE A 146 -2.70 3.89 -14.64
N TYR A 147 -2.48 4.93 -15.46
CA TYR A 147 -3.40 6.07 -15.60
C TYR A 147 -4.54 5.77 -16.56
N SER A 148 -4.21 5.25 -17.73
CA SER A 148 -5.20 4.90 -18.76
C SER A 148 -4.70 3.77 -19.65
N VAL A 149 -5.66 3.11 -20.30
CA VAL A 149 -5.40 2.16 -21.39
C VAL A 149 -6.20 2.64 -22.61
N GLU A 150 -5.53 2.79 -23.73
CA GLU A 150 -6.07 3.41 -24.93
C GLU A 150 -5.81 2.52 -26.16
N VAL A 151 -6.77 2.46 -27.06
CA VAL A 151 -6.56 1.88 -28.38
C VAL A 151 -5.92 2.91 -29.29
N PHE A 152 -4.69 2.66 -29.71
CA PHE A 152 -3.94 3.55 -30.60
C PHE A 152 -3.26 2.73 -31.71
N ASN A 153 -3.53 3.05 -32.98
CA ASN A 153 -2.96 2.35 -34.14
C ASN A 153 -3.05 0.80 -34.05
N HIS A 154 -4.24 0.30 -33.72
CA HIS A 154 -4.51 -1.16 -33.57
C HIS A 154 -3.66 -1.85 -32.48
N GLN A 155 -3.17 -1.09 -31.51
CA GLN A 155 -2.43 -1.56 -30.35
C GLN A 155 -3.02 -0.95 -29.08
N LEU A 156 -2.72 -1.54 -27.92
CA LEU A 156 -2.99 -0.91 -26.64
C LEU A 156 -1.79 -0.04 -26.25
N ARG A 157 -2.07 1.22 -25.97
CA ARG A 157 -1.17 2.16 -25.31
C ARG A 157 -1.56 2.24 -23.85
N ILE A 158 -0.66 1.86 -22.96
CA ILE A 158 -0.85 1.88 -21.52
C ILE A 158 -0.04 3.05 -20.97
N VAL A 159 -0.73 4.05 -20.45
CA VAL A 159 -0.13 5.27 -19.89
C VAL A 159 0.14 5.04 -18.41
N LEU A 160 1.40 5.19 -18.00
CA LEU A 160 1.85 4.93 -16.64
C LEU A 160 2.09 6.21 -15.84
N LYS A 161 2.01 6.09 -14.53
CA LYS A 161 2.20 7.16 -13.54
C LYS A 161 3.55 7.88 -13.62
N ASN A 162 4.58 7.20 -14.11
CA ASN A 162 5.93 7.74 -14.28
C ASN A 162 6.14 8.47 -15.63
N ASN A 163 5.07 8.83 -16.33
CA ASN A 163 5.06 9.43 -17.68
C ASN A 163 5.72 8.54 -18.75
N LYS A 164 5.80 7.24 -18.52
CA LYS A 164 6.19 6.26 -19.54
C LYS A 164 4.95 5.60 -20.13
N ASP A 165 5.01 5.33 -21.41
CA ASP A 165 3.98 4.58 -22.11
C ASP A 165 4.50 3.22 -22.49
N ILE A 166 3.64 2.22 -22.39
CA ILE A 166 3.90 0.87 -22.92
C ILE A 166 2.91 0.63 -24.05
N THR A 167 3.43 0.19 -25.18
CA THR A 167 2.59 -0.21 -26.31
C THR A 167 2.69 -1.71 -26.52
N ILE A 168 1.54 -2.37 -26.62
CA ILE A 168 1.46 -3.82 -26.84
C ILE A 168 0.37 -4.14 -27.87
N ARG A 169 0.64 -5.09 -28.74
CA ARG A 169 -0.33 -5.56 -29.73
C ARG A 169 -1.32 -6.53 -29.08
N ASP A 170 -2.37 -5.99 -28.51
CA ASP A 170 -3.45 -6.71 -27.83
C ASP A 170 -4.79 -6.03 -28.09
N GLN A 171 -5.90 -6.61 -27.63
CA GLN A 171 -7.25 -6.11 -27.86
C GLN A 171 -7.91 -5.67 -26.54
N MET A 172 -8.43 -4.44 -26.51
CA MET A 172 -9.11 -3.87 -25.34
C MET A 172 -10.24 -4.78 -24.81
N VAL A 173 -10.98 -5.44 -25.71
CA VAL A 173 -12.13 -6.27 -25.34
C VAL A 173 -11.76 -7.42 -24.42
N LYS A 174 -10.50 -7.88 -24.44
CA LYS A 174 -10.04 -8.95 -23.54
C LYS A 174 -9.79 -8.51 -22.12
N HIS A 175 -9.63 -7.21 -21.91
CA HIS A 175 -9.22 -6.62 -20.64
C HIS A 175 -10.28 -5.71 -20.03
N ILE A 176 -11.36 -5.41 -20.76
CA ILE A 176 -12.34 -4.39 -20.32
C ILE A 176 -12.98 -4.75 -18.99
N GLU A 177 -13.41 -5.99 -18.84
CA GLU A 177 -14.05 -6.50 -17.62
C GLU A 177 -13.08 -6.44 -16.43
N GLU A 178 -11.87 -6.97 -16.59
CA GLU A 178 -10.81 -6.93 -15.57
C GLU A 178 -10.42 -5.48 -15.20
N LEU A 179 -10.35 -4.58 -16.17
CA LEU A 179 -10.10 -3.17 -15.94
C LEU A 179 -11.23 -2.52 -15.12
N GLU A 180 -12.49 -2.76 -15.48
CA GLU A 180 -13.66 -2.24 -14.76
C GLU A 180 -13.73 -2.76 -13.32
N GLU A 181 -13.49 -4.04 -13.09
CA GLU A 181 -13.40 -4.65 -11.75
C GLU A 181 -12.29 -4.02 -10.89
N ASN A 182 -11.24 -3.51 -11.54
CA ASN A 182 -10.13 -2.79 -10.89
C ASN A 182 -10.32 -1.27 -10.82
N GLY A 183 -11.55 -0.78 -11.07
CA GLY A 183 -11.92 0.62 -10.88
C GLY A 183 -11.57 1.54 -12.04
N PHE A 184 -11.34 1.00 -13.23
CA PHE A 184 -11.25 1.81 -14.45
C PHE A 184 -12.65 2.12 -14.99
N ILE A 185 -12.78 3.27 -15.62
CA ILE A 185 -14.03 3.75 -16.23
C ILE A 185 -13.82 3.94 -17.73
N GLN A 186 -14.70 3.36 -18.53
CA GLN A 186 -14.69 3.60 -19.97
C GLN A 186 -15.28 4.99 -20.27
N VAL A 187 -14.42 5.94 -20.66
CA VAL A 187 -14.82 7.31 -20.97
C VAL A 187 -15.28 7.48 -22.43
N ARG A 188 -14.79 6.63 -23.30
CA ARG A 188 -15.27 6.47 -24.69
C ARG A 188 -14.79 5.14 -25.27
N ARG A 189 -15.32 4.76 -26.43
CA ARG A 189 -14.90 3.53 -27.11
C ARG A 189 -13.38 3.51 -27.32
N GLY A 190 -12.72 2.50 -26.73
CA GLY A 190 -11.26 2.30 -26.83
C GLY A 190 -10.42 3.16 -25.88
N ILE A 191 -11.03 3.83 -24.91
CA ILE A 191 -10.30 4.53 -23.84
C ILE A 191 -10.94 4.22 -22.49
N VAL A 192 -10.14 3.67 -21.59
CA VAL A 192 -10.49 3.50 -20.18
C VAL A 192 -9.48 4.24 -19.31
N VAL A 193 -9.95 4.88 -18.25
CA VAL A 193 -9.14 5.67 -17.32
C VAL A 193 -9.31 5.12 -15.91
N ASN A 194 -8.24 5.13 -15.14
CA ASN A 194 -8.29 4.75 -13.75
C ASN A 194 -8.98 5.86 -12.92
N SER A 195 -10.12 5.53 -12.33
CA SER A 195 -10.95 6.49 -11.58
C SER A 195 -10.22 7.14 -10.41
N ARG A 196 -9.22 6.46 -9.82
CA ARG A 196 -8.39 6.98 -8.72
C ARG A 196 -7.62 8.25 -9.07
N TYR A 197 -7.37 8.50 -10.37
CA TYR A 197 -6.60 9.66 -10.87
C TYR A 197 -7.47 10.74 -11.49
N ILE A 198 -8.79 10.58 -11.52
CA ILE A 198 -9.72 11.61 -11.99
C ILE A 198 -9.82 12.69 -10.91
N LYS A 199 -9.38 13.91 -11.25
CA LYS A 199 -9.46 15.06 -10.33
C LYS A 199 -10.75 15.85 -10.49
N ASN A 200 -11.19 16.06 -11.73
CA ASN A 200 -12.35 16.85 -12.07
C ASN A 200 -13.07 16.25 -13.27
N ILE A 201 -14.40 16.32 -13.26
CA ILE A 201 -15.25 15.99 -14.41
C ILE A 201 -16.03 17.27 -14.74
N ASN A 202 -15.78 17.84 -15.92
CA ASN A 202 -16.53 18.96 -16.41
C ASN A 202 -17.66 18.44 -17.32
N TYR A 203 -18.87 18.89 -17.05
CA TYR A 203 -20.02 18.64 -17.94
C TYR A 203 -20.21 19.88 -18.81
N ASP A 204 -19.94 19.76 -20.10
CA ASP A 204 -20.43 20.75 -21.06
C ASP A 204 -21.92 20.47 -21.29
N ILE A 205 -22.78 21.32 -20.73
CA ILE A 205 -24.20 21.28 -21.00
C ILE A 205 -24.36 21.92 -22.41
N MET A 206 -24.53 21.08 -23.43
CA MET A 206 -24.97 21.54 -24.75
C MET A 206 -26.46 21.85 -24.73
#